data_f97dc6bb5a9ddf213fd34fa8249e3155
#
_entry.id   f97dc6bb5a9ddf213fd34fa8249e3155
#
_cell.length_a   1.000
_cell.length_b   1.000
_cell.length_c   1.000
_cell.angle_alpha   90.00
_cell.angle_beta   90.00
_cell.angle_gamma   90.00
#
_symmetry.space_group_name_H-M   'P 1'
#
loop_
_entity.id
_entity.type
_entity.pdbx_description
1 polymer ?
#
loop_
_entity_poly.entity_id
_entity_poly.type
_entity_poly.pdbx_seq_one_letter_code
_entity_poly.pdbx_strand_id
1 'polypeptide(L)'
;MIVISNSTPLIALAKIGKLFLLKEYFGEIRIPEEVYDEVVRRGSSMAGSAEVASCNWITREDVTNKLAVEALCISLDRGEAEAIVLAKERKGLLIIDDGDGRRAARQLGLKITGTIGVLLLASNDGKLDLKNALSELKTVGFHLSNKEYDRILSL
;
A
#
# COMPACT_ATOMS: atom_id res chain seq x y z
N MET A 1 7.34 9.23 -11.99
CA MET A 1 7.50 9.20 -10.53
C MET A 1 7.62 7.75 -10.08
N ILE A 2 8.53 7.47 -9.16
CA ILE A 2 8.68 6.14 -8.58
C ILE A 2 7.66 5.99 -7.46
N VAL A 3 6.97 4.84 -7.42
CA VAL A 3 5.93 4.55 -6.43
C VAL A 3 6.26 3.22 -5.76
N ILE A 4 6.31 3.24 -4.44
CA ILE A 4 6.59 2.07 -3.62
C ILE A 4 5.34 1.74 -2.80
N SER A 5 5.05 0.45 -2.62
CA SER A 5 3.90 0.02 -1.82
C SER A 5 4.31 -0.92 -0.70
N ASN A 6 3.66 -0.78 0.44
CA ASN A 6 3.64 -1.75 1.52
C ASN A 6 2.64 -2.88 1.20
N SER A 7 2.60 -3.92 2.04
CA SER A 7 1.77 -5.12 1.82
C SER A 7 0.28 -4.84 1.91
N THR A 8 -0.16 -4.09 2.92
CA THR A 8 -1.59 -3.89 3.20
C THR A 8 -2.37 -3.30 2.03
N PRO A 9 -1.89 -2.25 1.33
CA PRO A 9 -2.63 -1.72 0.18
C PRO A 9 -2.78 -2.74 -0.95
N LEU A 10 -1.75 -3.54 -1.21
CA LEU A 10 -1.80 -4.57 -2.25
C LEU A 10 -2.85 -5.62 -1.92
N ILE A 11 -2.84 -6.11 -0.68
CA ILE A 11 -3.76 -7.13 -0.22
C ILE A 11 -5.20 -6.60 -0.20
N ALA A 12 -5.40 -5.41 0.33
CA ALA A 12 -6.73 -4.81 0.43
C ALA A 12 -7.37 -4.60 -0.94
N LEU A 13 -6.61 -4.01 -1.87
CA LEU A 13 -7.11 -3.78 -3.23
C LEU A 13 -7.34 -5.08 -3.99
N ALA A 14 -6.48 -6.08 -3.81
CA ALA A 14 -6.68 -7.39 -4.43
C ALA A 14 -7.95 -8.06 -3.92
N LYS A 15 -8.22 -7.97 -2.62
CA LYS A 15 -9.40 -8.59 -2.00
C LYS A 15 -10.71 -8.03 -2.55
N ILE A 16 -10.74 -6.77 -2.95
CA ILE A 16 -11.94 -6.17 -3.54
C ILE A 16 -11.90 -6.12 -5.07
N GLY A 17 -10.93 -6.82 -5.68
CA GLY A 17 -10.82 -6.91 -7.14
C GLY A 17 -10.40 -5.63 -7.83
N LYS A 18 -9.68 -4.75 -7.14
CA LYS A 18 -9.32 -3.41 -7.66
C LYS A 18 -7.82 -3.14 -7.67
N LEU A 19 -7.00 -4.19 -7.63
CA LEU A 19 -5.54 -4.02 -7.68
C LEU A 19 -5.10 -3.26 -8.93
N PHE A 20 -5.82 -3.44 -10.05
CA PHE A 20 -5.53 -2.78 -11.33
C PHE A 20 -5.49 -1.25 -11.24
N LEU A 21 -6.15 -0.66 -10.24
CA LEU A 21 -6.16 0.79 -10.07
C LEU A 21 -4.74 1.33 -9.82
N LEU A 22 -3.88 0.55 -9.19
CA LEU A 22 -2.49 0.96 -8.98
C LEU A 22 -1.75 1.13 -10.31
N LYS A 23 -1.99 0.22 -11.25
CA LYS A 23 -1.42 0.35 -12.59
C LYS A 23 -1.98 1.55 -13.32
N GLU A 24 -3.28 1.77 -13.25
CA GLU A 24 -3.93 2.88 -13.95
C GLU A 24 -3.41 4.24 -13.48
N TYR A 25 -3.22 4.41 -12.17
CA TYR A 25 -2.83 5.70 -11.61
C TYR A 25 -1.33 5.92 -11.52
N PHE A 26 -0.54 4.85 -11.38
CA PHE A 26 0.89 4.97 -11.10
C PHE A 26 1.78 4.29 -12.13
N GLY A 27 1.22 3.43 -12.98
CA GLY A 27 1.97 2.67 -13.97
C GLY A 27 2.72 1.49 -13.35
N GLU A 28 3.92 1.72 -12.87
CA GLU A 28 4.74 0.69 -12.22
C GLU A 28 4.73 0.90 -10.71
N ILE A 29 4.65 -0.21 -9.98
CA ILE A 29 4.77 -0.23 -8.52
C ILE A 29 6.01 -1.03 -8.16
N ARG A 30 6.84 -0.50 -7.26
CA ARG A 30 7.99 -1.22 -6.72
C ARG A 30 7.70 -1.67 -5.30
N ILE A 31 8.13 -2.87 -4.96
CA ILE A 31 7.98 -3.41 -3.61
C ILE A 31 9.31 -3.97 -3.13
N PRO A 32 9.65 -3.76 -1.86
CA PRO A 32 10.86 -4.36 -1.29
C PRO A 32 10.70 -5.87 -1.13
N GLU A 33 11.81 -6.57 -0.94
CA GLU A 33 11.81 -8.04 -0.81
C GLU A 33 10.91 -8.53 0.31
N GLU A 34 10.92 -7.87 1.47
CA GLU A 34 10.07 -8.30 2.59
C GLU A 34 8.60 -8.19 2.26
N VAL A 35 8.19 -7.15 1.53
CA VAL A 35 6.80 -7.00 1.09
C VAL A 35 6.44 -8.13 0.13
N TYR A 36 7.31 -8.46 -0.81
CA TYR A 36 7.09 -9.59 -1.71
C TYR A 36 6.94 -10.90 -0.93
N ASP A 37 7.82 -11.12 0.06
CA ASP A 37 7.76 -12.31 0.90
C ASP A 37 6.44 -12.39 1.68
N GLU A 38 6.00 -11.27 2.26
CA GLU A 38 4.74 -11.23 3.01
C GLU A 38 3.53 -11.54 2.13
N VAL A 39 3.46 -10.94 0.95
CA VAL A 39 2.28 -11.06 0.08
C VAL A 39 2.31 -12.35 -0.72
N VAL A 40 3.45 -12.70 -1.33
CA VAL A 40 3.52 -13.79 -2.31
C VAL A 40 3.98 -15.11 -1.68
N ARG A 41 5.12 -15.11 -0.98
CA ARG A 41 5.71 -16.36 -0.46
C ARG A 41 5.01 -16.84 0.80
N ARG A 42 4.99 -16.02 1.86
CA ARG A 42 4.34 -16.40 3.13
C ARG A 42 2.83 -16.31 3.05
N GLY A 43 2.31 -15.49 2.15
CA GLY A 43 0.88 -15.34 1.91
C GLY A 43 0.35 -16.22 0.78
N SER A 44 1.03 -17.28 0.38
CA SER A 44 0.75 -18.05 -0.84
C SER A 44 -0.66 -18.65 -0.92
N SER A 45 -1.31 -18.86 0.21
CA SER A 45 -2.70 -19.35 0.26
C SER A 45 -3.72 -18.22 0.49
N MET A 46 -3.25 -16.99 0.59
CA MET A 46 -4.10 -15.84 0.93
C MET A 46 -4.46 -15.03 -0.31
N ALA A 47 -5.52 -14.22 -0.18
CA ALA A 47 -5.93 -13.31 -1.26
C ALA A 47 -4.81 -12.32 -1.57
N GLY A 48 -4.62 -12.05 -2.85
CA GLY A 48 -3.62 -11.11 -3.33
C GLY A 48 -2.31 -11.77 -3.77
N SER A 49 -1.99 -12.97 -3.27
CA SER A 49 -0.73 -13.65 -3.58
C SER A 49 -0.59 -13.93 -5.07
N ALA A 50 -1.56 -14.61 -5.67
CA ALA A 50 -1.53 -14.95 -7.09
C ALA A 50 -1.59 -13.70 -7.97
N GLU A 51 -2.43 -12.74 -7.60
CA GLU A 51 -2.59 -11.49 -8.35
C GLU A 51 -1.29 -10.70 -8.39
N VAL A 52 -0.63 -10.52 -7.25
CA VAL A 52 0.63 -9.77 -7.18
C VAL A 52 1.74 -10.53 -7.93
N ALA A 53 1.83 -11.84 -7.74
CA ALA A 53 2.84 -12.66 -8.40
C ALA A 53 2.73 -12.60 -9.93
N SER A 54 1.52 -12.46 -10.47
CA SER A 54 1.28 -12.44 -11.92
C SER A 54 1.37 -11.04 -12.54
N CYS A 55 1.45 -9.98 -11.74
CA CYS A 55 1.50 -8.61 -12.24
C CYS A 55 2.92 -8.28 -12.74
N ASN A 56 3.06 -8.03 -14.05
CA ASN A 56 4.35 -7.63 -14.62
C ASN A 56 4.70 -6.17 -14.34
N TRP A 57 3.76 -5.39 -13.84
CA TRP A 57 3.97 -3.99 -13.47
C TRP A 57 4.26 -3.80 -11.97
N ILE A 58 4.30 -4.88 -11.19
CA ILE A 58 4.78 -4.87 -9.81
C ILE A 58 6.17 -5.51 -9.81
N THR A 59 7.20 -4.72 -9.49
CA THR A 59 8.59 -5.17 -9.55
C THR A 59 9.21 -5.13 -8.16
N ARG A 60 10.12 -6.06 -7.91
CA ARG A 60 10.87 -6.10 -6.65
C ARG A 60 12.12 -5.25 -6.76
N GLU A 61 12.41 -4.55 -5.68
CA GLU A 61 13.66 -3.81 -5.57
C GLU A 61 14.16 -3.87 -4.13
N ASP A 62 15.41 -4.23 -3.94
CA ASP A 62 15.99 -4.33 -2.60
C ASP A 62 16.45 -2.95 -2.11
N VAL A 63 16.38 -2.75 -0.80
CA VAL A 63 16.90 -1.53 -0.16
C VAL A 63 18.43 -1.59 -0.13
N THR A 64 19.06 -0.43 -0.21
CA THR A 64 20.50 -0.32 -0.10
C THR A 64 20.93 -0.11 1.35
N ASN A 65 20.25 0.77 2.09
CA ASN A 65 20.61 1.13 3.45
C ASN A 65 19.99 0.17 4.47
N LYS A 66 20.64 -0.97 4.70
CA LYS A 66 20.16 -2.00 5.63
C LYS A 66 20.14 -1.51 7.08
N LEU A 67 21.07 -0.65 7.46
CA LEU A 67 21.14 -0.11 8.81
C LEU A 67 19.92 0.76 9.12
N ALA A 68 19.48 1.56 8.15
CA ALA A 68 18.24 2.35 8.30
C ALA A 68 17.02 1.45 8.52
N VAL A 69 16.94 0.33 7.81
CA VAL A 69 15.87 -0.66 8.02
C VAL A 69 15.90 -1.19 9.45
N GLU A 70 17.07 -1.60 9.93
CA GLU A 70 17.20 -2.11 11.30
C GLU A 70 16.78 -1.07 12.34
N ALA A 71 17.16 0.20 12.13
CA ALA A 71 16.75 1.28 13.03
C ALA A 71 15.24 1.46 13.08
N LEU A 72 14.56 1.40 11.94
CA LEU A 72 13.10 1.53 11.88
C LEU A 72 12.39 0.28 12.45
N CYS A 73 13.01 -0.88 12.40
CA CYS A 73 12.44 -2.12 12.94
C CYS A 73 12.29 -2.10 14.47
N ILE A 74 12.85 -1.12 15.16
CA ILE A 74 12.62 -0.93 16.60
C ILE A 74 11.15 -0.66 16.88
N SER A 75 10.46 0.05 15.98
CA SER A 75 9.06 0.44 16.18
C SER A 75 8.11 0.00 15.05
N LEU A 76 8.64 -0.47 13.92
CA LEU A 76 7.85 -0.87 12.77
C LEU A 76 8.17 -2.33 12.39
N ASP A 77 7.25 -2.99 11.67
CA ASP A 77 7.58 -4.28 11.11
C ASP A 77 8.57 -4.11 9.93
N ARG A 78 9.19 -5.22 9.53
CA ARG A 78 10.25 -5.17 8.52
C ARG A 78 9.74 -4.71 7.15
N GLY A 79 8.55 -5.13 6.75
CA GLY A 79 7.96 -4.72 5.47
C GLY A 79 7.73 -3.22 5.41
N GLU A 80 7.18 -2.65 6.48
CA GLU A 80 6.99 -1.21 6.60
C GLU A 80 8.34 -0.47 6.58
N ALA A 81 9.30 -0.96 7.35
CA ALA A 81 10.63 -0.35 7.43
C ALA A 81 11.30 -0.35 6.06
N GLU A 82 11.30 -1.47 5.35
CA GLU A 82 11.90 -1.56 4.02
C GLU A 82 11.20 -0.65 3.01
N ALA A 83 9.86 -0.59 3.05
CA ALA A 83 9.11 0.27 2.14
C ALA A 83 9.43 1.74 2.35
N ILE A 84 9.54 2.17 3.60
CA ILE A 84 9.89 3.55 3.96
C ILE A 84 11.32 3.88 3.48
N VAL A 85 12.28 3.00 3.77
CA VAL A 85 13.68 3.22 3.37
C VAL A 85 13.80 3.27 1.85
N LEU A 86 13.16 2.34 1.14
CA LEU A 86 13.20 2.31 -0.32
C LEU A 86 12.59 3.59 -0.92
N ALA A 87 11.46 4.05 -0.38
CA ALA A 87 10.84 5.30 -0.82
C ALA A 87 11.76 6.49 -0.61
N LYS A 88 12.47 6.52 0.52
CA LYS A 88 13.43 7.59 0.82
C LYS A 88 14.62 7.56 -0.14
N GLU A 89 15.17 6.37 -0.39
CA GLU A 89 16.29 6.19 -1.33
C GLU A 89 15.94 6.63 -2.75
N ARG A 90 14.72 6.32 -3.17
CA ARG A 90 14.25 6.60 -4.54
C ARG A 90 13.53 7.94 -4.68
N LYS A 91 13.33 8.66 -3.58
CA LYS A 91 12.58 9.92 -3.56
C LYS A 91 11.20 9.74 -4.18
N GLY A 92 10.56 8.60 -3.85
CA GLY A 92 9.29 8.18 -4.44
C GLY A 92 8.09 8.44 -3.54
N LEU A 93 6.92 8.20 -4.12
CA LEU A 93 5.65 8.17 -3.38
C LEU A 93 5.53 6.83 -2.68
N LEU A 94 5.09 6.84 -1.43
CA LEU A 94 4.87 5.62 -0.66
C LEU A 94 3.37 5.38 -0.46
N ILE A 95 2.92 4.17 -0.78
CA ILE A 95 1.56 3.73 -0.50
C ILE A 95 1.59 2.88 0.77
N ILE A 96 1.02 3.42 1.85
CA ILE A 96 1.07 2.79 3.17
C ILE A 96 -0.19 3.14 3.96
N ASP A 97 -0.77 2.16 4.66
CA ASP A 97 -2.02 2.34 5.41
C ASP A 97 -1.81 2.44 6.92
N ASP A 98 -0.80 1.76 7.46
CA ASP A 98 -0.58 1.70 8.91
C ASP A 98 -0.24 3.06 9.51
N GLY A 99 -0.86 3.38 10.67
CA GLY A 99 -0.70 4.68 11.31
C GLY A 99 0.72 4.97 11.80
N ASP A 100 1.39 3.98 12.38
CA ASP A 100 2.77 4.15 12.85
C ASP A 100 3.73 4.33 11.66
N GLY A 101 3.53 3.54 10.62
CA GLY A 101 4.30 3.66 9.38
C GLY A 101 4.08 5.01 8.70
N ARG A 102 2.84 5.49 8.65
CA ARG A 102 2.52 6.80 8.06
C ARG A 102 3.19 7.93 8.84
N ARG A 103 3.17 7.85 10.18
CA ARG A 103 3.84 8.86 11.02
C ARG A 103 5.34 8.90 10.75
N ALA A 104 5.98 7.74 10.74
CA ALA A 104 7.41 7.64 10.46
C ALA A 104 7.75 8.20 9.07
N ALA A 105 6.98 7.84 8.07
CA ALA A 105 7.16 8.32 6.70
C ALA A 105 7.05 9.84 6.61
N ARG A 106 6.06 10.42 7.27
CA ARG A 106 5.88 11.89 7.30
C ARG A 106 7.05 12.58 7.99
N GLN A 107 7.55 12.03 9.09
CA GLN A 107 8.72 12.58 9.79
C GLN A 107 9.96 12.57 8.91
N LEU A 108 10.07 11.64 8.00
CA LEU A 108 11.16 11.56 7.03
C LEU A 108 10.92 12.40 5.77
N GLY A 109 9.82 13.13 5.71
CA GLY A 109 9.50 14.00 4.58
C GLY A 109 8.99 13.29 3.35
N LEU A 110 8.51 12.05 3.48
CA LEU A 110 7.97 11.30 2.35
C LEU A 110 6.57 11.77 1.98
N LYS A 111 6.28 11.75 0.69
CA LYS A 111 4.91 11.85 0.20
C LYS A 111 4.26 10.49 0.33
N ILE A 112 3.07 10.45 0.92
CA ILE A 112 2.37 9.20 1.17
C ILE A 112 0.93 9.25 0.67
N THR A 113 0.41 8.08 0.33
CA THR A 113 -1.01 7.83 0.12
C THR A 113 -1.33 6.46 0.70
N GLY A 114 -2.56 6.02 0.60
CA GLY A 114 -2.99 4.71 1.09
C GLY A 114 -4.12 4.16 0.23
N THR A 115 -4.68 3.04 0.65
CA THR A 115 -5.78 2.39 -0.04
C THR A 115 -6.94 3.36 -0.26
N ILE A 116 -7.33 4.12 0.76
CA ILE A 116 -8.42 5.10 0.66
C ILE A 116 -8.09 6.18 -0.37
N GLY A 117 -6.85 6.68 -0.37
CA GLY A 117 -6.42 7.69 -1.34
C GLY A 117 -6.56 7.21 -2.79
N VAL A 118 -6.21 5.96 -3.05
CA VAL A 118 -6.36 5.34 -4.38
C VAL A 118 -7.83 5.26 -4.77
N LEU A 119 -8.69 4.83 -3.84
CA LEU A 119 -10.14 4.75 -4.11
C LEU A 119 -10.74 6.12 -4.34
N LEU A 120 -10.29 7.15 -3.64
CA LEU A 120 -10.74 8.53 -3.84
C LEU A 120 -10.38 9.02 -5.25
N LEU A 121 -9.16 8.74 -5.72
CA LEU A 121 -8.77 9.08 -7.10
C LEU A 121 -9.73 8.45 -8.11
N ALA A 122 -9.99 7.16 -7.95
CA ALA A 122 -10.87 6.43 -8.87
C ALA A 122 -12.32 6.94 -8.79
N SER A 123 -12.79 7.26 -7.59
CA SER A 123 -14.12 7.82 -7.41
C SER A 123 -14.27 9.18 -8.08
N ASN A 124 -13.27 10.05 -7.93
CA ASN A 124 -13.27 11.38 -8.55
C ASN A 124 -13.27 11.29 -10.08
N ASP A 125 -12.68 10.25 -10.63
CA ASP A 125 -12.66 10.00 -12.07
C ASP A 125 -13.91 9.26 -12.58
N GLY A 126 -14.87 8.98 -11.69
CA GLY A 126 -16.08 8.27 -12.04
C GLY A 126 -15.91 6.78 -12.31
N LYS A 127 -14.79 6.18 -11.89
CA LYS A 127 -14.47 4.77 -12.17
C LYS A 127 -15.07 3.79 -11.17
N LEU A 128 -15.51 4.29 -10.01
CA LEU A 128 -16.14 3.45 -9.00
C LEU A 128 -17.07 4.27 -8.11
N ASP A 129 -17.97 3.57 -7.43
CA ASP A 129 -18.80 4.15 -6.37
C ASP A 129 -18.05 4.01 -5.04
N LEU A 130 -17.66 5.14 -4.47
CA LEU A 130 -16.86 5.17 -3.25
C LEU A 130 -17.54 4.45 -2.08
N LYS A 131 -18.85 4.67 -1.91
CA LYS A 131 -19.60 4.02 -0.83
C LYS A 131 -19.53 2.49 -0.93
N ASN A 132 -19.74 1.96 -2.13
CA ASN A 132 -19.65 0.52 -2.37
C ASN A 132 -18.23 -0.01 -2.11
N ALA A 133 -17.21 0.70 -2.60
CA ALA A 133 -15.82 0.29 -2.42
C ALA A 133 -15.45 0.26 -0.94
N LEU A 134 -15.84 1.28 -0.16
CA LEU A 134 -15.59 1.32 1.28
C LEU A 134 -16.31 0.18 2.01
N SER A 135 -17.54 -0.13 1.61
CA SER A 135 -18.29 -1.25 2.18
C SER A 135 -17.62 -2.60 1.89
N GLU A 136 -17.11 -2.78 0.67
CA GLU A 136 -16.35 -3.96 0.29
C GLU A 136 -15.07 -4.09 1.13
N LEU A 137 -14.34 -2.99 1.35
CA LEU A 137 -13.15 -2.99 2.20
C LEU A 137 -13.48 -3.45 3.63
N LYS A 138 -14.54 -2.92 4.21
CA LYS A 138 -14.96 -3.32 5.56
C LYS A 138 -15.30 -4.82 5.60
N THR A 139 -15.97 -5.31 4.58
CA THR A 139 -16.38 -6.72 4.49
C THR A 139 -15.16 -7.65 4.46
N VAL A 140 -14.07 -7.25 3.81
CA VAL A 140 -12.86 -8.08 3.72
C VAL A 140 -11.88 -7.83 4.87
N GLY A 141 -12.28 -7.07 5.88
CA GLY A 141 -11.51 -6.91 7.11
C GLY A 141 -10.60 -5.68 7.15
N PHE A 142 -10.71 -4.77 6.21
CA PHE A 142 -9.97 -3.51 6.27
C PHE A 142 -10.51 -2.67 7.43
N HIS A 143 -9.62 -2.22 8.31
CA HIS A 143 -10.02 -1.50 9.52
C HIS A 143 -10.43 -0.06 9.18
N LEU A 144 -11.71 0.24 9.39
CA LEU A 144 -12.27 1.55 9.12
C LEU A 144 -13.42 1.80 10.11
N SER A 145 -13.26 2.78 11.00
CA SER A 145 -14.30 3.12 11.96
C SER A 145 -15.49 3.78 11.26
N ASN A 146 -16.66 3.77 11.91
CA ASN A 146 -17.83 4.45 11.36
C ASN A 146 -17.58 5.94 11.18
N LYS A 147 -16.84 6.56 12.10
CA LYS A 147 -16.48 7.98 12.03
C LYS A 147 -15.59 8.26 10.81
N GLU A 148 -14.61 7.42 10.56
CA GLU A 148 -13.74 7.54 9.38
C GLU A 148 -14.52 7.33 8.09
N TYR A 149 -15.40 6.33 8.06
CA TYR A 149 -16.28 6.04 6.93
C TYR A 149 -17.12 7.26 6.56
N ASP A 150 -17.80 7.85 7.56
CA ASP A 150 -18.65 9.03 7.34
C ASP A 150 -17.83 10.22 6.87
N ARG A 151 -16.65 10.42 7.45
CA ARG A 151 -15.77 11.53 7.07
C ARG A 151 -15.31 11.39 5.61
N ILE A 152 -14.93 10.19 5.19
CA ILE A 152 -14.47 9.94 3.83
C ILE A 152 -15.61 10.18 2.84
N LEU A 153 -16.82 9.72 3.15
CA LEU A 153 -17.97 9.93 2.27
C LEU A 153 -18.37 11.40 2.13
N SER A 154 -17.97 12.25 3.09
CA SER A 154 -18.26 13.67 3.03
C SER A 154 -17.26 14.48 2.20
N LEU A 155 -16.19 13.86 1.74
CA LEU A 155 -15.18 14.53 0.89
C LEU A 155 -15.72 14.74 -0.57
#